data_5577dfbb6bd16ad6ecf55c55662df90d
#
_entry.id   5577dfbb6bd16ad6ecf55c55662df90d
#
_cell.length_a   1.000
_cell.length_b   1.000
_cell.length_c   1.000
_cell.angle_alpha   90.00
_cell.angle_beta   90.00
_cell.angle_gamma   90.00
#
_symmetry.space_group_name_H-M   'P 1'
#
loop_
_entity.id
_entity.type
_entity.pdbx_description
1 polymer ?
#
loop_
_entity_poly.entity_id
_entity_poly.type
_entity_poly.pdbx_seq_one_letter_code
_entity_poly.pdbx_strand_id
1 'polypeptide(L)'
;MTPTVLFIPGIAEHLEQFDREIFNKLLKILEESDLIVFLRVHDLMGGYGNDILLTMDKFQYFCSEPKNIFIDKKLKIIQSQLHQSIIELKNYLGEHGTYSDTNPDRNFIMSSHGIRHDWREGFPENERKEISKALDERTDAIIAKYTKLIDAAKNMGL
;
A
#
# COMPACT_ATOMS: atom_id res chain seq x y z
N MET A 1 -21.81 12.43 31.23
CA MET A 1 -20.83 12.10 32.27
C MET A 1 -19.54 11.61 31.60
N THR A 2 -18.49 12.40 31.67
CA THR A 2 -17.18 12.00 31.17
C THR A 2 -16.67 10.85 32.06
N PRO A 3 -16.34 9.67 31.50
CA PRO A 3 -15.78 8.62 32.33
C PRO A 3 -14.51 9.12 32.99
N THR A 4 -14.41 8.95 34.29
CA THR A 4 -13.19 9.26 35.02
C THR A 4 -12.13 8.29 34.52
N VAL A 5 -11.20 8.80 33.69
CA VAL A 5 -10.04 8.01 33.29
C VAL A 5 -9.18 7.86 34.52
N LEU A 6 -9.09 6.65 35.04
CA LEU A 6 -8.13 6.29 36.07
C LEU A 6 -6.74 6.55 35.48
N PHE A 7 -6.08 7.59 35.99
CA PHE A 7 -4.67 7.84 35.64
C PHE A 7 -3.82 6.79 36.33
N ILE A 8 -3.38 5.80 35.54
CA ILE A 8 -2.37 4.86 35.99
C ILE A 8 -1.03 5.32 35.40
N PRO A 9 -0.05 5.68 36.24
CA PRO A 9 1.25 6.11 35.75
C PRO A 9 1.85 5.07 34.80
N GLY A 10 2.31 5.51 33.62
CA GLY A 10 2.96 4.65 32.63
C GLY A 10 2.03 4.01 31.58
N ILE A 11 0.69 4.03 31.74
CA ILE A 11 -0.22 3.47 30.73
C ILE A 11 -0.14 4.24 29.39
N ALA A 12 -0.17 5.57 29.43
CA ALA A 12 -0.08 6.39 28.21
C ALA A 12 1.24 6.13 27.47
N GLU A 13 2.33 6.00 28.21
CA GLU A 13 3.65 5.70 27.65
C GLU A 13 3.70 4.28 27.06
N HIS A 14 3.07 3.30 27.69
CA HIS A 14 2.98 1.95 27.15
C HIS A 14 2.17 1.89 25.84
N LEU A 15 1.05 2.60 25.77
CA LEU A 15 0.23 2.67 24.56
C LEU A 15 0.97 3.37 23.42
N GLU A 16 1.67 4.46 23.72
CA GLU A 16 2.50 5.18 22.76
C GLU A 16 3.66 4.31 22.28
N GLN A 17 4.30 3.57 23.19
CA GLN A 17 5.38 2.65 22.85
C GLN A 17 4.88 1.51 21.95
N PHE A 18 3.70 0.97 22.23
CA PHE A 18 3.07 -0.05 21.40
C PHE A 18 2.84 0.48 19.99
N ASP A 19 2.23 1.67 19.85
CA ASP A 19 1.97 2.28 18.54
C ASP A 19 3.27 2.62 17.80
N ARG A 20 4.31 3.03 18.51
CA ARG A 20 5.65 3.25 17.93
C ARG A 20 6.23 1.97 17.36
N GLU A 21 6.09 0.86 18.03
CA GLU A 21 6.57 -0.44 17.54
C GLU A 21 5.80 -0.88 16.30
N ILE A 22 4.47 -0.72 16.29
CA ILE A 22 3.63 -1.00 15.11
C ILE A 22 4.05 -0.11 13.94
N PHE A 23 4.23 1.18 14.17
CA PHE A 23 4.66 2.14 13.17
C PHE A 23 6.00 1.75 12.54
N ASN A 24 7.00 1.42 13.37
CA ASN A 24 8.31 1.02 12.91
C ASN A 24 8.28 -0.27 12.08
N LYS A 25 7.50 -1.26 12.50
CA LYS A 25 7.34 -2.52 11.75
C LYS A 25 6.65 -2.29 10.41
N LEU A 26 5.63 -1.45 10.39
CA LEU A 26 4.88 -1.11 9.18
C LEU A 26 5.77 -0.37 8.18
N LEU A 27 6.53 0.62 8.63
CA LEU A 27 7.49 1.34 7.78
C LEU A 27 8.54 0.40 7.20
N LYS A 28 9.07 -0.51 8.00
CA LYS A 28 10.06 -1.48 7.54
C LYS A 28 9.53 -2.33 6.39
N ILE A 29 8.29 -2.78 6.48
CA ILE A 29 7.66 -3.55 5.39
C ILE A 29 7.57 -2.70 4.11
N LEU A 30 7.09 -1.46 4.22
CA LEU A 30 6.92 -0.58 3.07
C LEU A 30 8.25 -0.15 2.44
N GLU A 31 9.34 -0.13 3.21
CA GLU A 31 10.68 0.25 2.75
C GLU A 31 11.47 -0.92 2.14
N GLU A 32 11.10 -2.18 2.42
CA GLU A 32 11.86 -3.36 1.94
C GLU A 32 12.09 -3.41 0.43
N SER A 33 11.12 -2.97 -0.36
CA SER A 33 11.23 -2.93 -1.83
C SER A 33 11.08 -1.52 -2.39
N ASP A 34 11.25 -0.52 -1.55
CA ASP A 34 11.02 0.90 -1.89
C ASP A 34 9.62 1.11 -2.52
N LEU A 35 8.61 0.40 -2.02
CA LEU A 35 7.26 0.41 -2.60
C LEU A 35 6.74 1.84 -2.83
N ILE A 36 6.85 2.70 -1.84
CA ILE A 36 6.31 4.08 -1.95
C ILE A 36 7.09 4.88 -2.98
N VAL A 37 8.42 4.75 -3.02
CA VAL A 37 9.25 5.41 -4.03
C VAL A 37 8.91 4.88 -5.42
N PHE A 38 8.76 3.56 -5.55
CA PHE A 38 8.36 2.94 -6.80
C PHE A 38 7.03 3.49 -7.31
N LEU A 39 6.01 3.55 -6.45
CA LEU A 39 4.68 4.05 -6.83
C LEU A 39 4.68 5.54 -7.21
N ARG A 40 5.61 6.33 -6.65
CA ARG A 40 5.74 7.76 -7.00
C ARG A 40 6.38 8.00 -8.35
N VAL A 41 7.38 7.21 -8.71
CA VAL A 41 8.28 7.52 -9.85
C VAL A 41 8.11 6.58 -11.03
N HIS A 42 7.49 5.42 -10.86
CA HIS A 42 7.33 4.43 -11.91
C HIS A 42 5.89 4.33 -12.40
N ASP A 43 5.76 4.19 -13.69
CA ASP A 43 4.48 3.85 -14.33
C ASP A 43 4.31 2.33 -14.32
N LEU A 44 3.26 1.86 -13.63
CA LEU A 44 2.94 0.43 -13.58
C LEU A 44 2.63 -0.16 -14.95
N MET A 45 2.20 0.65 -15.91
CA MET A 45 2.01 0.21 -17.30
C MET A 45 3.32 -0.26 -17.93
N GLY A 46 4.46 0.27 -17.48
CA GLY A 46 5.80 -0.13 -17.95
C GLY A 46 6.28 -1.47 -17.38
N GLY A 47 5.47 -2.10 -16.54
CA GLY A 47 5.82 -3.34 -15.87
C GLY A 47 6.30 -3.14 -14.43
N TYR A 48 6.25 -4.20 -13.66
CA TYR A 48 6.63 -4.20 -12.24
C TYR A 48 7.14 -5.57 -11.81
N GLY A 49 8.04 -5.58 -10.85
CA GLY A 49 8.61 -6.82 -10.32
C GLY A 49 7.70 -7.52 -9.31
N ASN A 50 7.98 -8.80 -9.06
CA ASN A 50 7.29 -9.56 -8.01
C ASN A 50 7.55 -9.03 -6.60
N ASP A 51 8.67 -8.36 -6.39
CA ASP A 51 9.01 -7.72 -5.11
C ASP A 51 7.95 -6.70 -4.67
N ILE A 52 7.39 -5.96 -5.61
CA ILE A 52 6.30 -5.00 -5.35
C ILE A 52 5.04 -5.74 -4.86
N LEU A 53 4.66 -6.81 -5.54
CA LEU A 53 3.52 -7.64 -5.15
C LEU A 53 3.74 -8.30 -3.78
N LEU A 54 4.93 -8.83 -3.53
CA LEU A 54 5.27 -9.44 -2.25
C LEU A 54 5.23 -8.44 -1.10
N THR A 55 5.69 -7.21 -1.32
CA THR A 55 5.60 -6.17 -0.30
C THR A 55 4.16 -5.81 0.03
N MET A 56 3.30 -5.70 -0.99
CA MET A 56 1.87 -5.47 -0.76
C MET A 56 1.22 -6.64 0.00
N ASP A 57 1.58 -7.87 -0.31
CA ASP A 57 1.11 -9.06 0.40
C ASP A 57 1.54 -9.05 1.87
N LYS A 58 2.79 -8.75 2.14
CA LYS A 58 3.33 -8.64 3.52
C LYS A 58 2.61 -7.55 4.31
N PHE A 59 2.38 -6.41 3.68
CA PHE A 59 1.65 -5.30 4.31
C PHE A 59 0.21 -5.69 4.64
N GLN A 60 -0.49 -6.31 3.69
CA GLN A 60 -1.85 -6.79 3.87
C GLN A 60 -1.92 -7.82 5.00
N TYR A 61 -1.01 -8.78 5.00
CA TYR A 61 -0.94 -9.79 6.05
C TYR A 61 -0.69 -9.16 7.43
N PHE A 62 0.26 -8.24 7.52
CA PHE A 62 0.57 -7.52 8.75
C PHE A 62 -0.65 -6.78 9.31
N CYS A 63 -1.36 -6.02 8.48
CA CYS A 63 -2.54 -5.27 8.88
C CYS A 63 -3.76 -6.14 9.18
N SER A 64 -3.78 -7.39 8.71
CA SER A 64 -4.87 -8.34 9.00
C SER A 64 -4.77 -8.95 10.39
N GLU A 65 -3.62 -8.86 11.04
CA GLU A 65 -3.38 -9.37 12.39
C GLU A 65 -3.86 -8.35 13.43
N PRO A 66 -4.81 -8.70 14.33
CA PRO A 66 -5.31 -7.76 15.34
C PRO A 66 -4.22 -7.16 16.24
N LYS A 67 -3.16 -7.92 16.51
CA LYS A 67 -2.00 -7.45 17.31
C LYS A 67 -1.19 -6.34 16.65
N ASN A 68 -1.38 -6.12 15.36
CA ASN A 68 -0.65 -5.13 14.55
C ASN A 68 -1.48 -3.88 14.23
N ILE A 69 -2.60 -3.71 14.90
CA ILE A 69 -3.48 -2.55 14.71
C ILE A 69 -3.11 -1.48 15.74
N PHE A 70 -3.00 -0.23 15.29
CA PHE A 70 -2.77 0.89 16.19
C PHE A 70 -3.85 1.00 17.27
N ILE A 71 -3.45 1.39 18.46
CA ILE A 71 -4.37 1.68 19.57
C ILE A 71 -4.98 3.06 19.42
N ASP A 72 -4.19 4.05 19.01
CA ASP A 72 -4.67 5.40 18.72
C ASP A 72 -5.72 5.36 17.62
N LYS A 73 -6.88 5.97 17.87
CA LYS A 73 -8.01 5.93 16.94
C LYS A 73 -7.72 6.56 15.59
N LYS A 74 -6.99 7.67 15.57
CA LYS A 74 -6.64 8.37 14.33
C LYS A 74 -5.69 7.54 13.49
N LEU A 75 -4.65 7.00 14.10
CA LEU A 75 -3.69 6.11 13.42
C LEU A 75 -4.37 4.84 12.92
N LYS A 76 -5.26 4.26 13.71
CA LYS A 76 -6.04 3.07 13.34
C LYS A 76 -6.89 3.31 12.09
N ILE A 77 -7.56 4.45 12.00
CA ILE A 77 -8.36 4.82 10.82
C ILE A 77 -7.48 4.96 9.58
N ILE A 78 -6.36 5.67 9.71
CA ILE A 78 -5.42 5.87 8.59
C ILE A 78 -4.82 4.54 8.14
N GLN A 79 -4.42 3.68 9.08
CA GLN A 79 -3.92 2.33 8.79
C GLN A 79 -4.94 1.52 7.99
N SER A 80 -6.20 1.53 8.41
CA SER A 80 -7.29 0.83 7.72
C SER A 80 -7.49 1.36 6.30
N GLN A 81 -7.42 2.67 6.11
CA GLN A 81 -7.55 3.29 4.79
C GLN A 81 -6.37 2.95 3.88
N LEU A 82 -5.14 2.97 4.41
CA LEU A 82 -3.95 2.56 3.65
C LEU A 82 -4.01 1.08 3.28
N HIS A 83 -4.40 0.23 4.20
CA HIS A 83 -4.60 -1.20 3.97
C HIS A 83 -5.59 -1.44 2.84
N GLN A 84 -6.76 -0.78 2.88
CA GLN A 84 -7.78 -0.90 1.83
C GLN A 84 -7.26 -0.40 0.48
N SER A 85 -6.53 0.70 0.44
CA SER A 85 -5.95 1.23 -0.80
C SER A 85 -4.95 0.27 -1.43
N ILE A 86 -4.14 -0.41 -0.62
CA ILE A 86 -3.18 -1.43 -1.10
C ILE A 86 -3.92 -2.65 -1.64
N ILE A 87 -4.98 -3.10 -0.95
CA ILE A 87 -5.82 -4.21 -1.42
C ILE A 87 -6.44 -3.87 -2.79
N GLU A 88 -6.95 -2.67 -2.97
CA GLU A 88 -7.57 -2.22 -4.22
C GLU A 88 -6.57 -2.21 -5.38
N LEU A 89 -5.36 -1.69 -5.18
CA LEU A 89 -4.32 -1.75 -6.20
C LEU A 89 -3.93 -3.20 -6.51
N LYS A 90 -3.70 -4.00 -5.49
CA LYS A 90 -3.32 -5.40 -5.65
C LYS A 90 -4.36 -6.20 -6.43
N ASN A 91 -5.64 -6.02 -6.11
CA ASN A 91 -6.73 -6.68 -6.83
C ASN A 91 -6.79 -6.22 -8.28
N TYR A 92 -6.62 -4.93 -8.53
CA TYR A 92 -6.60 -4.39 -9.89
C TYR A 92 -5.45 -4.99 -10.71
N LEU A 93 -4.26 -5.07 -10.12
CA LEU A 93 -3.11 -5.71 -10.77
C LEU A 93 -3.34 -7.21 -11.00
N GLY A 94 -4.04 -7.89 -10.11
CA GLY A 94 -4.44 -9.28 -10.29
C GLY A 94 -5.40 -9.50 -11.44
N GLU A 95 -6.29 -8.55 -11.70
CA GLU A 95 -7.24 -8.61 -12.81
C GLU A 95 -6.62 -8.29 -14.18
N HIS A 96 -5.67 -7.37 -14.21
CA HIS A 96 -5.11 -6.81 -15.44
C HIS A 96 -3.65 -7.20 -15.71
N GLY A 97 -2.99 -7.84 -14.75
CA GLY A 97 -1.59 -8.22 -14.86
C GLY A 97 -1.36 -9.61 -15.41
N THR A 98 -0.20 -9.80 -15.99
CA THR A 98 0.29 -11.11 -16.42
C THR A 98 1.80 -11.20 -16.26
N TYR A 99 2.31 -12.41 -16.16
CA TYR A 99 3.76 -12.65 -16.10
C TYR A 99 4.42 -12.48 -17.46
N SER A 100 5.71 -12.10 -17.42
CA SER A 100 6.56 -12.15 -18.60
C SER A 100 6.92 -13.60 -18.95
N ASP A 101 6.90 -13.95 -20.24
CA ASP A 101 7.33 -15.26 -20.71
C ASP A 101 8.85 -15.45 -20.63
N THR A 102 9.61 -14.35 -20.70
CA THR A 102 11.06 -14.35 -20.70
C THR A 102 11.68 -14.05 -19.34
N ASN A 103 10.92 -13.42 -18.44
CA ASN A 103 11.35 -13.09 -17.09
C ASN A 103 10.19 -13.30 -16.11
N PRO A 104 10.16 -14.46 -15.41
CA PRO A 104 9.06 -14.79 -14.50
C PRO A 104 8.94 -13.87 -13.28
N ASP A 105 9.99 -13.07 -12.98
CA ASP A 105 9.98 -12.10 -11.89
C ASP A 105 9.36 -10.75 -12.29
N ARG A 106 8.97 -10.61 -13.56
CA ARG A 106 8.40 -9.39 -14.11
C ARG A 106 6.96 -9.56 -14.52
N ASN A 107 6.13 -8.57 -14.22
CA ASN A 107 4.72 -8.53 -14.57
C ASN A 107 4.43 -7.36 -15.50
N PHE A 108 3.45 -7.53 -16.36
CA PHE A 108 2.99 -6.53 -17.31
C PHE A 108 1.48 -6.42 -17.32
N ILE A 109 0.97 -5.28 -17.77
CA ILE A 109 -0.47 -5.07 -17.95
C ILE A 109 -0.91 -5.70 -19.27
N MET A 110 -2.06 -6.37 -19.24
CA MET A 110 -2.66 -7.04 -20.39
C MET A 110 -3.98 -6.36 -20.78
N SER A 111 -4.24 -6.25 -22.09
CA SER A 111 -5.53 -5.80 -22.59
C SER A 111 -6.61 -6.87 -22.42
N SER A 112 -7.88 -6.48 -22.59
CA SER A 112 -9.00 -7.42 -22.62
C SER A 112 -8.93 -8.45 -23.77
N HIS A 113 -8.12 -8.15 -24.79
CA HIS A 113 -7.89 -9.03 -25.95
C HIS A 113 -6.63 -9.91 -25.77
N GLY A 114 -6.02 -9.91 -24.61
CA GLY A 114 -4.81 -10.69 -24.31
C GLY A 114 -3.51 -10.12 -24.87
N ILE A 115 -3.48 -8.84 -25.25
CA ILE A 115 -2.29 -8.16 -25.74
C ILE A 115 -1.56 -7.52 -24.56
N ARG A 116 -0.26 -7.83 -24.41
CA ARG A 116 0.56 -7.28 -23.34
C ARG A 116 1.01 -5.85 -23.69
N HIS A 117 0.99 -4.98 -22.72
CA HIS A 117 1.38 -3.58 -22.90
C HIS A 117 2.86 -3.42 -23.28
N ASP A 118 3.74 -4.30 -22.80
CA ASP A 118 5.18 -4.26 -23.13
C ASP A 118 5.46 -4.51 -24.62
N TRP A 119 4.55 -5.15 -25.34
CA TRP A 119 4.65 -5.34 -26.77
C TRP A 119 4.22 -4.10 -27.58
N ARG A 120 3.48 -3.18 -26.97
CA ARG A 120 2.98 -1.90 -27.50
C ARG A 120 2.12 -2.01 -28.75
N GLU A 121 2.51 -2.83 -29.71
CA GLU A 121 1.75 -3.05 -30.94
C GLU A 121 0.45 -3.77 -30.67
N GLY A 122 -0.66 -3.19 -31.16
CA GLY A 122 -1.99 -3.79 -31.01
C GLY A 122 -2.67 -3.58 -29.67
N PHE A 123 -2.02 -2.97 -28.69
CA PHE A 123 -2.70 -2.62 -27.43
C PHE A 123 -3.66 -1.46 -27.67
N PRO A 124 -4.99 -1.63 -27.40
CA PRO A 124 -5.99 -0.58 -27.68
C PRO A 124 -5.72 0.70 -26.89
N GLU A 125 -5.64 1.84 -27.58
CA GLU A 125 -5.28 3.11 -26.95
C GLU A 125 -6.30 3.56 -25.90
N ASN A 126 -7.60 3.41 -26.16
CA ASN A 126 -8.64 3.79 -25.21
C ASN A 126 -8.54 2.95 -23.93
N GLU A 127 -8.34 1.66 -24.07
CA GLU A 127 -8.16 0.74 -22.95
C GLU A 127 -6.89 1.07 -22.16
N ARG A 128 -5.79 1.40 -22.84
CA ARG A 128 -4.55 1.84 -22.22
C ARG A 128 -4.78 3.09 -21.36
N LYS A 129 -5.50 4.07 -21.86
CA LYS A 129 -5.81 5.30 -21.11
C LYS A 129 -6.67 5.03 -19.89
N GLU A 130 -7.69 4.18 -20.01
CA GLU A 130 -8.55 3.80 -18.88
C GLU A 130 -7.78 3.07 -17.80
N ILE A 131 -6.96 2.10 -18.18
CA ILE A 131 -6.14 1.32 -17.23
C ILE A 131 -5.10 2.22 -16.56
N SER A 132 -4.41 3.06 -17.34
CA SER A 132 -3.43 4.01 -16.80
C SER A 132 -4.06 4.95 -15.78
N LYS A 133 -5.22 5.51 -16.08
CA LYS A 133 -5.98 6.37 -15.17
C LYS A 133 -6.37 5.62 -13.89
N ALA A 134 -6.88 4.41 -14.02
CA ALA A 134 -7.28 3.58 -12.89
C ALA A 134 -6.09 3.20 -11.98
N LEU A 135 -4.93 2.93 -12.57
CA LEU A 135 -3.69 2.69 -11.83
C LEU A 135 -3.20 3.95 -11.11
N ASP A 136 -3.21 5.10 -11.78
CA ASP A 136 -2.79 6.37 -11.19
C ASP A 136 -3.68 6.75 -10.00
N GLU A 137 -4.98 6.61 -10.11
CA GLU A 137 -5.92 6.87 -9.02
C GLU A 137 -5.62 5.98 -7.80
N ARG A 138 -5.32 4.72 -8.02
CA ARG A 138 -5.02 3.77 -6.93
C ARG A 138 -3.64 4.01 -6.30
N THR A 139 -2.64 4.31 -7.11
CA THR A 139 -1.30 4.64 -6.60
C THR A 139 -1.30 5.96 -5.83
N ASP A 140 -2.00 6.97 -6.33
CA ASP A 140 -2.16 8.27 -5.66
C ASP A 140 -2.87 8.12 -4.32
N ALA A 141 -3.88 7.25 -4.24
CA ALA A 141 -4.58 6.96 -2.99
C ALA A 141 -3.63 6.36 -1.94
N ILE A 142 -2.78 5.42 -2.32
CA ILE A 142 -1.78 4.81 -1.43
C ILE A 142 -0.79 5.87 -0.93
N ILE A 143 -0.25 6.68 -1.82
CA ILE A 143 0.72 7.73 -1.48
C ILE A 143 0.08 8.76 -0.52
N ALA A 144 -1.16 9.17 -0.80
CA ALA A 144 -1.87 10.11 0.05
C ALA A 144 -2.12 9.56 1.47
N LYS A 145 -2.51 8.30 1.59
CA LYS A 145 -2.74 7.65 2.90
C LYS A 145 -1.43 7.40 3.65
N TYR A 146 -0.39 7.00 2.95
CA TYR A 146 0.95 6.88 3.52
C TYR A 146 1.43 8.22 4.09
N THR A 147 1.31 9.29 3.32
CA THR A 147 1.70 10.65 3.77
C THR A 147 0.92 11.05 5.01
N LYS A 148 -0.39 10.80 5.04
CA LYS A 148 -1.22 11.06 6.23
C LYS A 148 -0.75 10.27 7.46
N LEU A 149 -0.37 9.02 7.27
CA LEU A 149 0.14 8.18 8.35
C LEU A 149 1.44 8.75 8.93
N ILE A 150 2.37 9.11 8.06
CA ILE A 150 3.66 9.70 8.46
C ILE A 150 3.42 11.01 9.23
N ASP A 151 2.59 11.90 8.71
CA ASP A 151 2.30 13.19 9.34
C ASP A 151 1.62 13.01 10.70
N ALA A 152 0.64 12.12 10.79
CA ALA A 152 -0.04 11.82 12.05
C ALA A 152 0.92 11.23 13.09
N ALA A 153 1.79 10.32 12.68
CA ALA A 153 2.80 9.71 13.57
C ALA A 153 3.81 10.77 14.07
N LYS A 154 4.30 11.63 13.19
CA LYS A 154 5.19 12.73 13.58
C LYS A 154 4.54 13.69 14.58
N ASN A 155 3.26 14.04 14.35
CA ASN A 155 2.52 14.91 15.26
C ASN A 155 2.31 14.29 16.65
N MET A 156 2.39 12.99 16.74
CA MET A 156 2.31 12.23 18.00
C MET A 156 3.69 11.94 18.62
N GLY A 157 4.77 12.33 17.96
CA GLY A 157 6.14 12.07 18.41
C GLY A 157 6.64 10.64 18.20
N LEU A 158 6.00 9.92 17.29
CA LEU A 158 6.42 8.53 16.95
C LEU A 158 7.62 8.47 16.02
#